data_c1faab443f2df53a8e62cd45c454f2fd
#
_entry.id   c1faab443f2df53a8e62cd45c454f2fd
#
_cell.length_a   1.000
_cell.length_b   1.000
_cell.length_c   1.000
_cell.angle_alpha   90.00
_cell.angle_beta   90.00
_cell.angle_gamma   90.00
#
_symmetry.space_group_name_H-M   'P 1'
#
loop_
_entity.id
_entity.type
_entity.pdbx_description
1 polymer ?
#
loop_
_entity_poly.entity_id
_entity_poly.type
_entity_poly.pdbx_seq_one_letter_code
_entity_poly.pdbx_strand_id
1 'polypeptide(L)' 'MENRHPQLQLAYDKTLSVIESCKTIVQLEGANRMVKNFKTLYREVGYPKVLLYSLENAIQKQHIACQL' A
#
# COMPACT_ATOMS: atom_id res chain seq x y z
N MET A 1 18.26 18.87 5.30
CA MET A 1 16.88 19.11 5.58
C MET A 1 15.99 18.00 5.07
N GLU A 2 15.10 17.63 5.85
CA GLU A 2 14.21 16.54 5.53
C GLU A 2 13.13 16.95 4.56
N ASN A 3 13.01 16.22 3.47
CA ASN A 3 11.91 16.40 2.55
C ASN A 3 10.82 15.38 2.74
N ARG A 4 10.89 14.69 3.84
CA ARG A 4 9.92 13.63 4.07
C ARG A 4 8.55 14.22 4.25
N HIS A 5 7.57 13.59 3.64
CA HIS A 5 6.19 14.00 3.76
C HIS A 5 5.54 13.17 4.85
N PRO A 6 5.20 13.76 6.01
CA PRO A 6 4.69 12.96 7.13
C PRO A 6 3.44 12.19 6.78
N GLN A 7 2.56 12.80 5.98
CA GLN A 7 1.33 12.12 5.59
C GLN A 7 1.59 10.94 4.67
N LEU A 8 2.65 11.01 3.89
CA LEU A 8 3.04 9.89 3.03
C LEU A 8 3.39 8.67 3.86
N GLN A 9 4.18 8.87 4.91
CA GLN A 9 4.57 7.76 5.75
C GLN A 9 3.36 7.16 6.47
N LEU A 10 2.47 8.01 6.96
CA LEU A 10 1.26 7.52 7.62
C LEU A 10 0.37 6.76 6.66
N ALA A 11 0.22 7.26 5.44
CA ALA A 11 -0.60 6.60 4.45
C ALA A 11 0.00 5.25 4.06
N TYR A 12 1.31 5.19 3.94
CA TYR A 12 1.99 3.95 3.64
C TYR A 12 1.76 2.92 4.75
N ASP A 13 2.00 3.33 5.99
CA ASP A 13 1.84 2.43 7.13
C ASP A 13 0.42 1.91 7.23
N LYS A 14 -0.54 2.79 7.04
CA LYS A 14 -1.95 2.41 7.12
C LYS A 14 -2.32 1.44 6.00
N THR A 15 -1.87 1.73 4.79
CA THR A 15 -2.16 0.87 3.65
C THR A 15 -1.56 -0.51 3.85
N LEU A 16 -0.32 -0.55 4.29
CA LEU A 16 0.35 -1.82 4.53
C LEU A 16 -0.38 -2.63 5.61
N SER A 17 -0.79 -1.95 6.66
CA SER A 17 -1.51 -2.60 7.74
C SER A 17 -2.82 -3.22 7.26
N VAL A 18 -3.55 -2.48 6.42
CA VAL A 18 -4.80 -2.98 5.86
C VAL A 18 -4.55 -4.20 4.97
N ILE A 19 -3.51 -4.14 4.14
CA ILE A 19 -3.16 -5.28 3.28
C ILE A 19 -2.91 -6.52 4.13
N GLU A 20 -2.12 -6.36 5.18
CA GLU A 20 -1.72 -7.49 6.01
C GLU A 20 -2.87 -8.06 6.82
N SER A 21 -3.91 -7.27 7.03
CA SER A 21 -5.07 -7.73 7.78
C SER A 21 -6.13 -8.39 6.91
N CYS A 22 -5.97 -8.37 5.59
CA CYS A 22 -6.94 -8.98 4.69
C CYS A 22 -6.92 -10.49 4.80
N LYS A 23 -8.11 -11.08 4.87
CA LYS A 23 -8.24 -12.52 4.96
C LYS A 23 -9.03 -13.13 3.80
N THR A 24 -9.62 -12.30 2.97
CA THR A 24 -10.36 -12.76 1.80
C THR A 24 -9.94 -11.94 0.59
N ILE A 25 -10.19 -12.51 -0.58
CA ILE A 25 -9.87 -11.82 -1.84
C ILE A 25 -10.68 -10.53 -1.95
N VAL A 26 -11.91 -10.54 -1.48
CA VAL A 26 -12.76 -9.34 -1.54
C VAL A 26 -12.14 -8.21 -0.72
N GLN A 27 -11.66 -8.53 0.48
CA GLN A 27 -11.01 -7.52 1.31
C GLN A 27 -9.74 -7.02 0.65
N LEU A 28 -9.02 -7.91 0.01
CA LEU A 28 -7.77 -7.55 -0.65
C LEU A 28 -8.00 -6.60 -1.83
N GLU A 29 -9.14 -6.74 -2.51
CA GLU A 29 -9.48 -5.81 -3.57
C GLU A 29 -9.63 -4.39 -3.03
N GLY A 30 -10.22 -4.25 -1.85
CA GLY A 30 -10.31 -2.96 -1.20
C GLY A 30 -8.95 -2.39 -0.87
N ALA A 31 -8.07 -3.24 -0.36
CA ALA A 31 -6.70 -2.82 -0.06
C ALA A 31 -5.97 -2.40 -1.33
N ASN A 32 -6.20 -3.10 -2.43
CA ASN A 32 -5.59 -2.76 -3.70
C ASN A 32 -6.01 -1.37 -4.17
N ARG A 33 -7.26 -1.00 -3.92
CA ARG A 33 -7.71 0.35 -4.21
C ARG A 33 -6.95 1.39 -3.39
N MET A 34 -6.65 1.07 -2.14
CA MET A 34 -5.87 1.97 -1.31
C MET A 34 -4.48 2.18 -1.90
N VAL A 35 -3.88 1.13 -2.46
CA VAL A 35 -2.58 1.25 -3.11
C VAL A 35 -2.69 2.18 -4.32
N LYS A 36 -3.73 2.04 -5.11
CA LYS A 36 -3.94 2.92 -6.26
C LYS A 36 -4.13 4.36 -5.83
N ASN A 37 -4.88 4.58 -4.76
CA ASN A 37 -5.08 5.93 -4.23
C ASN A 37 -3.78 6.51 -3.72
N PHE A 38 -2.99 5.71 -3.03
CA PHE A 38 -1.68 6.12 -2.55
C PHE A 38 -0.83 6.60 -3.74
N LYS A 39 -0.80 5.81 -4.78
CA LYS A 39 -0.03 6.12 -5.97
C LYS A 39 -0.49 7.43 -6.60
N THR A 40 -1.80 7.62 -6.70
CA THR A 40 -2.36 8.82 -7.30
C THR A 40 -2.11 10.07 -6.45
N LEU A 41 -2.33 9.95 -5.14
CA LEU A 41 -2.23 11.09 -4.25
C LEU A 41 -0.81 11.62 -4.13
N TYR A 42 0.16 10.74 -4.15
CA TYR A 42 1.54 11.13 -3.86
C TYR A 42 2.44 11.14 -5.07
N ARG A 43 1.87 10.95 -6.23
CA ARG A 43 2.64 10.87 -7.46
C ARG A 43 3.44 12.14 -7.72
N GLU A 44 2.83 13.28 -7.46
CA GLU A 44 3.47 14.55 -7.74
C GLU A 44 4.39 15.00 -6.63
N VAL A 45 4.28 14.39 -5.49
CA VAL A 45 5.17 14.68 -4.37
C VAL A 45 6.50 13.96 -4.54
N GLY A 46 6.55 12.99 -5.44
CA GLY A 46 7.79 12.28 -5.70
C GLY A 46 8.12 11.25 -4.64
N TYR A 47 7.13 10.44 -4.28
CA TYR A 47 7.38 9.41 -3.28
C TYR A 47 8.45 8.43 -3.75
N PRO A 48 9.18 7.82 -2.83
CA PRO A 48 10.14 6.78 -3.20
C PRO A 48 9.43 5.58 -3.81
N LYS A 49 9.89 5.15 -4.97
CA LYS A 49 9.25 4.02 -5.64
C LYS A 49 9.36 2.74 -4.83
N VAL A 50 10.34 2.67 -3.94
CA VAL A 50 10.49 1.49 -3.10
C VAL A 50 9.26 1.27 -2.21
N LEU A 51 8.60 2.35 -1.80
CA LEU A 51 7.38 2.23 -1.01
C LEU A 51 6.27 1.57 -1.81
N LEU A 52 6.12 2.01 -3.06
CA LEU A 52 5.10 1.43 -3.93
C LEU A 52 5.37 -0.05 -4.19
N TYR A 53 6.62 -0.39 -4.50
CA TYR A 53 6.97 -1.79 -4.72
C TYR A 53 6.71 -2.63 -3.49
N SER A 54 6.99 -2.07 -2.31
CA SER A 54 6.74 -2.78 -1.06
C SER A 54 5.27 -3.08 -0.89
N LEU A 55 4.40 -2.11 -1.19
CA LEU A 55 2.96 -2.31 -1.10
C LEU A 55 2.48 -3.35 -2.12
N GLU A 56 3.00 -3.30 -3.34
CA GLU A 56 2.61 -4.26 -4.36
C GLU A 56 3.05 -5.67 -4.00
N ASN A 57 4.24 -5.81 -3.43
CA ASN A 57 4.70 -7.11 -2.96
C ASN A 57 3.81 -7.62 -1.83
N ALA A 58 3.40 -6.74 -0.93
CA ALA A 58 2.52 -7.14 0.16
C ALA A 58 1.18 -7.63 -0.38
N ILE A 59 0.66 -6.96 -1.40
CA ILE A 59 -0.59 -7.37 -2.06
C ILE A 59 -0.43 -8.78 -2.63
N GLN A 60 0.68 -9.04 -3.35
CA GLN A 60 0.89 -10.35 -3.95
C GLN A 60 1.00 -11.44 -2.91
N LYS A 61 1.75 -11.19 -1.85
CA LYS A 61 1.90 -12.17 -0.78
C LYS A 61 0.55 -12.47 -0.13
N GLN A 62 -0.21 -11.43 0.13
CA GLN A 62 -1.50 -11.61 0.79
C GLN A 62 -2.50 -12.27 -0.13
N HIS A 63 -2.40 -12.01 -1.44
CA HIS A 63 -3.26 -12.67 -2.40
C HIS A 63 -3.07 -14.18 -2.37
N ILE A 64 -1.82 -14.61 -2.33
CA ILE A 64 -1.53 -16.03 -2.24
C ILE A 64 -2.05 -16.60 -0.93
N ALA A 65 -1.84 -15.89 0.18
CA ALA A 65 -2.31 -16.35 1.46
C ALA A 65 -3.84 -16.47 1.51
N CYS A 66 -4.54 -15.55 0.85
CA CYS A 66 -6.00 -15.59 0.84
C CYS A 66 -6.56 -16.71 -0.01
N GLN A 67 -5.77 -17.23 -0.94
CA GLN A 67 -6.20 -18.35 -1.78
C GLN A 67 -6.03 -19.69 -1.10
N LEU A 68 -5.23 -19.76 -0.06
CA LEU A 68 -5.00 -20.99 0.65
C LEU A 68 -6.09 -21.22 1.68
#